data_0a83f48fc66cb11a7f9188f84f1e8909
#
_entry.id   0a83f48fc66cb11a7f9188f84f1e8909
#
_cell.length_a   1.000
_cell.length_b   1.000
_cell.length_c   1.000
_cell.angle_alpha   90.00
_cell.angle_beta   90.00
_cell.angle_gamma   90.00
#
_symmetry.space_group_name_H-M   'P 1'
#
loop_
_entity.id
_entity.type
_entity.pdbx_description
1 polymer ?
#
loop_
_entity_poly.entity_id
_entity_poly.type
_entity_poly.pdbx_seq_one_letter_code
_entity_poly.pdbx_strand_id
1 'polypeptide(L)'
;MSKKKLSKLLALYLPYVVIGLLATNLGEAWRLAAGKELGDKIVSLMDTLPAAFSNPLPSLRPFDLFIGLCCGAGMRLAVYLKGKNAKKYRHGMEYGSARWGTPKDIEPFMAPKFADNIILTKTERLMMSNRPPDPKNARNKNVLVVGGSGSGKTRFFIKPNLLQCDSKNFPVSFVVTDPKGSIGVECGEALLKHGYKLKFFNTINFSKSMRYNPMAYIHSEKDVLKLVTALMTNTKGEGQGGDPFWDKAERLLLVSLIAYLHYEAPVEEQNFATLLEMLNTMQVSEDDETYQNPVDLLFEDLGKKKPKSFAVRQYKLYKLAAGKTAKSILISCGARLAPFDIQEVRDATMYDELELDKLGDRKTALFLIMSDTDSTFNFLISMIYTQLFNLLCDKADDQYGGKLPVHVRCLIDECANIGQIPQLEKLVATIRSREISACLVLQTRSQLKAIYKDNADTIVGNMDSQIFLGGSEPTTLKELSEALGKETIDSYNNSDTRGNSPSYGTNYQKLGHELMSRDELAVLDGGKCILQLRGVRPFLSDKYDLTQHPNYKYTSDYDPKNALDIEKFLNRKEKIHPDDTFIMVDADSLPPA
;
A
#
# COMPACT_ATOMS: atom_id res chain seq x y z
N MET A 1 18.04 44.67 -9.96
CA MET A 1 18.81 43.55 -9.34
C MET A 1 18.69 43.67 -7.83
N SER A 2 18.29 42.62 -7.08
CA SER A 2 18.12 42.75 -5.62
C SER A 2 19.46 42.99 -4.92
N LYS A 3 19.48 43.79 -3.82
CA LYS A 3 20.70 44.10 -3.03
C LYS A 3 21.49 42.81 -2.66
N LYS A 4 20.82 41.69 -2.40
CA LYS A 4 21.43 40.37 -2.15
C LYS A 4 22.16 39.75 -3.36
N LYS A 5 21.70 40.01 -4.59
CA LYS A 5 22.41 39.57 -5.81
C LYS A 5 23.66 40.39 -6.08
N LEU A 6 23.60 41.69 -5.83
CA LEU A 6 24.72 42.59 -6.02
C LEU A 6 25.87 42.30 -5.02
N SER A 7 25.56 42.09 -3.74
CA SER A 7 26.57 41.74 -2.72
C SER A 7 27.27 40.40 -2.98
N LYS A 8 26.56 39.40 -3.48
CA LYS A 8 27.15 38.11 -3.88
C LYS A 8 28.08 38.26 -5.10
N LEU A 9 27.70 39.09 -6.06
CA LEU A 9 28.51 39.36 -7.25
C LEU A 9 29.80 40.12 -6.88
N LEU A 10 29.68 41.14 -6.04
CA LEU A 10 30.84 41.87 -5.50
C LEU A 10 31.80 40.96 -4.76
N ALA A 11 31.29 40.13 -3.82
CA ALA A 11 32.12 39.18 -3.07
C ALA A 11 32.84 38.17 -3.98
N LEU A 12 32.20 37.77 -5.10
CA LEU A 12 32.75 36.80 -6.04
C LEU A 12 33.88 37.38 -6.93
N TYR A 13 33.76 38.64 -7.36
CA TYR A 13 34.69 39.23 -8.33
C TYR A 13 35.70 40.16 -7.70
N LEU A 14 35.46 40.75 -6.54
CA LEU A 14 36.35 41.70 -5.86
C LEU A 14 37.79 41.21 -5.72
N PRO A 15 38.06 39.93 -5.30
CA PRO A 15 39.45 39.45 -5.21
C PRO A 15 40.22 39.51 -6.53
N TYR A 16 39.53 39.20 -7.65
CA TYR A 16 40.16 39.21 -8.98
C TYR A 16 40.39 40.62 -9.51
N VAL A 17 39.52 41.55 -9.14
CA VAL A 17 39.72 42.99 -9.46
C VAL A 17 40.91 43.51 -8.68
N VAL A 18 41.04 43.20 -7.39
CA VAL A 18 42.20 43.60 -6.57
C VAL A 18 43.50 43.03 -7.14
N ILE A 19 43.53 41.74 -7.48
CA ILE A 19 44.68 41.08 -8.10
C ILE A 19 45.01 41.75 -9.46
N GLY A 20 44.01 42.04 -10.27
CA GLY A 20 44.19 42.76 -11.54
C GLY A 20 44.78 44.15 -11.37
N LEU A 21 44.31 44.90 -10.38
CA LEU A 21 44.85 46.24 -10.07
C LEU A 21 46.31 46.16 -9.59
N LEU A 22 46.67 45.21 -8.76
CA LEU A 22 48.05 44.98 -8.36
C LEU A 22 48.94 44.52 -9.55
N ALA A 23 48.37 43.71 -10.45
CA ALA A 23 49.07 43.23 -11.65
C ALA A 23 49.30 44.33 -12.72
N THR A 24 48.71 45.53 -12.60
CA THR A 24 49.04 46.65 -13.45
C THR A 24 50.51 47.04 -13.32
N ASN A 25 51.12 46.83 -12.14
CA ASN A 25 52.55 47.12 -11.91
C ASN A 25 53.48 46.16 -12.68
N LEU A 26 52.97 44.95 -13.09
CA LEU A 26 53.71 44.11 -14.04
C LEU A 26 53.80 44.75 -15.43
N GLY A 27 52.76 45.47 -15.87
CA GLY A 27 52.80 46.27 -17.10
C GLY A 27 53.76 47.39 -16.98
N GLU A 28 53.82 48.04 -15.83
CA GLU A 28 54.81 49.06 -15.53
C GLU A 28 56.26 48.54 -15.56
N ALA A 29 56.53 47.44 -14.93
CA ALA A 29 57.79 46.71 -14.94
C ALA A 29 58.22 46.36 -16.37
N TRP A 30 57.31 45.88 -17.21
CA TRP A 30 57.56 45.58 -18.62
C TRP A 30 57.90 46.79 -19.43
N ARG A 31 57.29 47.89 -19.13
CA ARG A 31 57.57 49.20 -19.82
C ARG A 31 58.90 49.80 -19.40
N LEU A 32 59.34 49.63 -18.15
CA LEU A 32 60.61 50.08 -17.63
C LEU A 32 61.78 49.14 -18.04
N ALA A 33 61.48 47.90 -18.43
CA ALA A 33 62.50 46.97 -18.89
C ALA A 33 63.24 47.45 -20.15
N ALA A 34 64.56 47.42 -20.08
CA ALA A 34 65.43 47.81 -21.19
C ALA A 34 65.63 46.64 -22.16
N GLY A 35 65.71 46.93 -23.48
CA GLY A 35 65.96 45.93 -24.54
C GLY A 35 65.10 46.18 -25.76
N LYS A 36 65.65 45.88 -26.95
CA LYS A 36 64.92 45.97 -28.21
C LYS A 36 64.33 44.64 -28.64
N GLU A 37 64.95 43.54 -28.24
CA GLU A 37 64.49 42.21 -28.52
C GLU A 37 63.68 41.66 -27.32
N LEU A 38 62.77 40.74 -27.62
CA LEU A 38 61.85 40.16 -26.63
C LEU A 38 62.59 39.40 -25.49
N GLY A 39 63.73 38.74 -25.84
CA GLY A 39 64.60 38.05 -24.90
C GLY A 39 65.26 38.98 -23.89
N ASP A 40 65.83 40.06 -24.35
CA ASP A 40 66.51 41.07 -23.50
C ASP A 40 65.52 41.75 -22.55
N LYS A 41 64.30 42.00 -23.02
CA LYS A 41 63.24 42.59 -22.21
C LYS A 41 62.78 41.64 -21.09
N ILE A 42 62.71 40.33 -21.36
CA ILE A 42 62.32 39.32 -20.33
C ILE A 42 63.40 39.26 -19.25
N VAL A 43 64.68 39.29 -19.62
CA VAL A 43 65.78 39.26 -18.64
C VAL A 43 65.76 40.50 -17.77
N SER A 44 65.72 41.71 -18.41
CA SER A 44 65.68 42.98 -17.70
C SER A 44 64.36 43.23 -16.91
N LEU A 45 63.27 42.49 -17.18
CA LEU A 45 62.05 42.59 -16.45
C LEU A 45 62.22 42.23 -14.98
N MET A 46 63.05 41.20 -14.68
CA MET A 46 63.35 40.79 -13.30
C MET A 46 63.99 41.88 -12.48
N ASP A 47 64.87 42.73 -13.10
CA ASP A 47 65.52 43.81 -12.43
C ASP A 47 64.63 45.04 -12.20
N THR A 48 63.59 45.18 -13.03
CA THR A 48 62.64 46.31 -12.93
C THR A 48 61.42 46.01 -12.04
N LEU A 49 61.15 44.78 -11.71
CA LEU A 49 60.03 44.35 -10.80
C LEU A 49 60.08 45.08 -9.44
N PRO A 50 61.25 45.13 -8.71
CA PRO A 50 61.27 45.78 -7.40
C PRO A 50 60.97 47.29 -7.51
N ALA A 51 61.40 47.96 -8.60
CA ALA A 51 61.15 49.39 -8.83
C ALA A 51 59.65 49.64 -9.14
N ALA A 52 59.00 48.79 -9.95
CA ALA A 52 57.59 48.92 -10.28
C ALA A 52 56.65 48.59 -9.08
N PHE A 53 57.05 47.69 -8.19
CA PHE A 53 56.28 47.35 -6.99
C PHE A 53 56.70 48.20 -5.75
N SER A 54 57.64 49.09 -5.86
CA SER A 54 57.96 50.01 -4.77
C SER A 54 56.79 50.97 -4.45
N ASN A 55 55.94 51.25 -5.44
CA ASN A 55 54.70 51.97 -5.26
C ASN A 55 53.53 50.99 -5.32
N PRO A 56 52.77 50.75 -4.22
CA PRO A 56 51.66 49.85 -4.21
C PRO A 56 50.40 50.30 -4.95
N LEU A 57 50.40 51.56 -5.44
CA LEU A 57 49.27 52.09 -6.19
C LEU A 57 49.26 51.53 -7.63
N PRO A 58 48.06 51.20 -8.17
CA PRO A 58 47.96 50.66 -9.51
C PRO A 58 48.34 51.67 -10.57
N SER A 59 49.09 51.25 -11.57
CA SER A 59 49.39 52.10 -12.75
C SER A 59 48.10 52.24 -13.57
N LEU A 60 47.76 53.53 -13.89
CA LEU A 60 46.56 53.87 -14.66
C LEU A 60 46.83 54.04 -16.17
N ARG A 61 48.02 53.67 -16.66
CA ARG A 61 48.30 53.72 -18.10
C ARG A 61 47.57 52.63 -18.88
N PRO A 62 47.08 52.91 -20.09
CA PRO A 62 46.23 51.98 -20.83
C PRO A 62 46.81 50.55 -21.02
N PHE A 63 48.10 50.46 -21.32
CA PHE A 63 48.81 49.20 -21.50
C PHE A 63 48.92 48.41 -20.19
N ASP A 64 49.25 49.11 -19.09
CA ASP A 64 49.38 48.47 -17.76
C ASP A 64 48.01 48.01 -17.26
N LEU A 65 46.96 48.80 -17.51
CA LEU A 65 45.58 48.41 -17.23
C LEU A 65 45.14 47.14 -18.02
N PHE A 66 45.58 47.08 -19.30
CA PHE A 66 45.30 45.88 -20.12
C PHE A 66 45.97 44.63 -19.56
N ILE A 67 47.22 44.70 -19.11
CA ILE A 67 47.92 43.59 -18.45
C ILE A 67 47.22 43.22 -17.16
N GLY A 68 46.83 44.19 -16.34
CA GLY A 68 46.06 43.94 -15.12
C GLY A 68 44.72 43.24 -15.39
N LEU A 69 44.01 43.67 -16.43
CA LEU A 69 42.75 43.00 -16.85
C LEU A 69 43.00 41.56 -17.28
N CYS A 70 44.02 41.30 -18.09
CA CYS A 70 44.40 39.96 -18.53
C CYS A 70 44.76 39.05 -17.34
N CYS A 71 45.53 39.55 -16.38
CA CYS A 71 45.89 38.80 -15.17
C CYS A 71 44.68 38.49 -14.31
N GLY A 72 43.83 39.48 -14.04
CA GLY A 72 42.59 39.27 -13.25
C GLY A 72 41.62 38.32 -13.93
N ALA A 73 41.39 38.46 -15.22
CA ALA A 73 40.56 37.57 -16.01
C ALA A 73 41.15 36.14 -16.10
N GLY A 74 42.47 36.03 -16.33
CA GLY A 74 43.18 34.75 -16.38
C GLY A 74 43.10 34.00 -15.04
N MET A 75 43.30 34.70 -13.92
CA MET A 75 43.17 34.13 -12.59
C MET A 75 41.73 33.65 -12.33
N ARG A 76 40.74 34.45 -12.73
CA ARG A 76 39.33 34.07 -12.63
C ARG A 76 39.02 32.83 -13.47
N LEU A 77 39.53 32.76 -14.69
CA LEU A 77 39.40 31.63 -15.59
C LEU A 77 40.08 30.38 -15.00
N ALA A 78 41.28 30.51 -14.48
CA ALA A 78 42.00 29.38 -13.85
C ALA A 78 41.24 28.82 -12.63
N VAL A 79 40.72 29.69 -11.76
CA VAL A 79 39.90 29.29 -10.61
C VAL A 79 38.58 28.67 -11.07
N TYR A 80 37.96 29.21 -12.13
CA TYR A 80 36.76 28.63 -12.71
C TYR A 80 37.02 27.23 -13.27
N LEU A 81 38.06 27.02 -14.04
CA LEU A 81 38.44 25.73 -14.62
C LEU A 81 38.82 24.73 -13.52
N LYS A 82 39.57 25.14 -12.50
CA LYS A 82 39.88 24.31 -11.33
C LYS A 82 38.60 23.89 -10.60
N GLY A 83 37.67 24.82 -10.40
CA GLY A 83 36.37 24.53 -9.78
C GLY A 83 35.49 23.60 -10.63
N LYS A 84 35.50 23.77 -11.97
CA LYS A 84 34.76 22.89 -12.90
C LYS A 84 35.31 21.47 -12.95
N ASN A 85 36.64 21.34 -12.84
CA ASN A 85 37.33 20.04 -12.88
C ASN A 85 37.58 19.45 -11.48
N ALA A 86 37.14 20.14 -10.42
CA ALA A 86 37.26 19.62 -9.07
C ALA A 86 36.42 18.37 -8.92
N LYS A 87 37.04 17.25 -8.52
CA LYS A 87 36.33 16.03 -8.15
C LYS A 87 35.38 16.37 -7.00
N LYS A 88 34.11 16.06 -7.16
CA LYS A 88 33.09 16.23 -6.10
C LYS A 88 33.31 15.13 -5.06
N TYR A 89 34.03 15.40 -4.00
CA TYR A 89 34.15 14.51 -2.87
C TYR A 89 32.91 14.65 -1.98
N ARG A 90 32.22 13.53 -1.73
CA ARG A 90 31.10 13.46 -0.77
C ARG A 90 31.66 12.92 0.54
N HIS A 91 32.34 13.77 1.34
CA HIS A 91 32.90 13.37 2.62
C HIS A 91 31.84 12.74 3.54
N GLY A 92 32.12 11.53 4.02
CA GLY A 92 31.24 10.77 4.90
C GLY A 92 30.03 10.11 4.22
N MET A 93 29.95 10.20 2.88
CA MET A 93 28.86 9.61 2.08
C MET A 93 29.37 8.97 0.78
N GLU A 94 30.65 8.56 0.77
CA GLU A 94 31.31 8.04 -0.44
C GLU A 94 30.68 6.76 -0.94
N TYR A 95 30.27 5.88 -0.01
CA TYR A 95 29.70 4.56 -0.29
C TYR A 95 28.19 4.49 0.00
N GLY A 96 27.64 5.44 0.76
CA GLY A 96 26.23 5.49 1.09
C GLY A 96 25.92 6.59 2.10
N SER A 97 24.68 7.05 2.08
CA SER A 97 24.18 8.11 2.98
C SER A 97 23.02 7.62 3.84
N ALA A 98 22.83 6.30 3.98
CA ALA A 98 21.81 5.75 4.84
C ALA A 98 22.05 6.17 6.29
N ARG A 99 20.97 6.43 7.00
CA ARG A 99 20.95 6.68 8.44
C ARG A 99 19.57 6.43 8.99
N TRP A 100 19.47 6.16 10.25
CA TRP A 100 18.19 6.11 10.94
C TRP A 100 17.53 7.48 10.99
N GLY A 101 16.20 7.47 10.93
CA GLY A 101 15.36 8.65 11.06
C GLY A 101 15.38 9.21 12.49
N THR A 102 15.10 10.48 12.61
CA THR A 102 14.98 11.21 13.87
C THR A 102 13.54 11.70 14.04
N PRO A 103 13.11 12.10 15.26
CA PRO A 103 11.79 12.67 15.47
C PRO A 103 11.45 13.85 14.54
N LYS A 104 12.45 14.63 14.12
CA LYS A 104 12.28 15.75 13.17
C LYS A 104 11.94 15.28 11.75
N ASP A 105 12.37 14.08 11.38
CA ASP A 105 12.09 13.53 10.04
C ASP A 105 10.63 13.10 9.90
N ILE A 106 9.97 12.65 11.01
CA ILE A 106 8.57 12.18 10.99
C ILE A 106 7.55 13.27 11.39
N GLU A 107 7.95 14.27 12.16
CA GLU A 107 7.08 15.32 12.68
C GLU A 107 6.16 15.96 11.61
N PRO A 108 6.64 16.27 10.38
CA PRO A 108 5.79 16.85 9.32
C PRO A 108 4.64 15.95 8.85
N PHE A 109 4.71 14.65 9.14
CA PHE A 109 3.73 13.64 8.71
C PHE A 109 2.74 13.28 9.82
N MET A 110 2.90 13.82 11.03
CA MET A 110 2.04 13.56 12.17
C MET A 110 1.02 14.67 12.35
N ALA A 111 -0.21 14.29 12.76
CA ALA A 111 -1.18 15.24 13.23
C ALA A 111 -0.92 15.57 14.72
N PRO A 112 -1.18 16.82 15.16
CA PRO A 112 -0.96 17.22 16.56
C PRO A 112 -1.76 16.40 17.57
N LYS A 113 -3.01 16.05 17.25
CA LYS A 113 -3.86 15.23 18.11
C LYS A 113 -3.55 13.75 17.90
N PHE A 114 -3.38 13.01 19.00
CA PHE A 114 -3.10 11.57 18.94
C PHE A 114 -4.17 10.79 18.17
N ALA A 115 -5.45 11.05 18.44
CA ALA A 115 -6.58 10.37 17.81
C ALA A 115 -6.67 10.58 16.29
N ASP A 116 -6.05 11.63 15.75
CA ASP A 116 -6.08 11.95 14.31
C ASP A 116 -4.95 11.28 13.51
N ASN A 117 -4.30 10.26 14.10
CA ASN A 117 -3.17 9.56 13.50
C ASN A 117 -3.38 8.06 13.39
N ILE A 118 -2.74 7.46 12.38
CA ILE A 118 -2.47 6.03 12.30
C ILE A 118 -1.23 5.75 13.14
N ILE A 119 -1.28 4.76 14.00
CA ILE A 119 -0.15 4.34 14.83
C ILE A 119 0.71 3.39 13.99
N LEU A 120 1.98 3.76 13.75
CA LEU A 120 2.93 2.94 13.01
C LEU A 120 3.89 2.22 13.96
N THR A 121 4.38 2.95 14.97
CA THR A 121 5.27 2.45 16.01
C THR A 121 4.95 3.17 17.32
N LYS A 122 5.78 3.03 18.34
CA LYS A 122 5.61 3.74 19.64
C LYS A 122 5.66 5.26 19.47
N THR A 123 6.56 5.76 18.63
CA THR A 123 6.83 7.19 18.44
C THR A 123 6.38 7.72 17.09
N GLU A 124 6.44 6.94 16.04
CA GLU A 124 6.09 7.35 14.70
C GLU A 124 4.61 7.10 14.41
N ARG A 125 3.97 8.13 13.90
CA ARG A 125 2.54 8.14 13.53
C ARG A 125 2.37 8.81 12.18
N LEU A 126 1.28 8.49 11.49
CA LEU A 126 0.91 9.10 10.22
C LEU A 126 -0.46 9.76 10.34
N MET A 127 -0.57 11.04 10.05
CA MET A 127 -1.85 11.75 10.05
C MET A 127 -2.91 11.04 9.19
N MET A 128 -4.15 11.00 9.66
CA MET A 128 -5.27 10.39 8.93
C MET A 128 -5.68 11.21 7.71
N SER A 129 -5.44 12.52 7.72
CA SER A 129 -5.78 13.38 6.59
C SER A 129 -5.07 12.98 5.30
N ASN A 130 -5.83 12.84 4.21
CA ASN A 130 -5.28 12.66 2.85
C ASN A 130 -4.86 13.98 2.21
N ARG A 131 -5.21 15.13 2.83
CA ARG A 131 -4.94 16.49 2.36
C ARG A 131 -4.24 17.30 3.47
N PRO A 132 -2.94 17.04 3.71
CA PRO A 132 -2.17 17.84 4.68
C PRO A 132 -2.02 19.29 4.22
N PRO A 133 -1.73 20.22 5.15
CA PRO A 133 -1.48 21.64 4.82
C PRO A 133 -0.36 21.83 3.77
N ASP A 134 0.71 21.04 3.87
CA ASP A 134 1.75 20.95 2.82
C ASP A 134 1.54 19.68 1.99
N PRO A 135 1.19 19.81 0.68
CA PRO A 135 0.98 18.66 -0.21
C PRO A 135 2.20 17.73 -0.33
N LYS A 136 3.42 18.20 -0.06
CA LYS A 136 4.64 17.37 -0.07
C LYS A 136 4.62 16.29 1.00
N ASN A 137 3.89 16.52 2.09
CA ASN A 137 3.75 15.58 3.20
C ASN A 137 2.60 14.59 3.00
N ALA A 138 1.88 14.70 1.88
CA ALA A 138 0.79 13.79 1.58
C ALA A 138 1.31 12.36 1.31
N ARG A 139 0.84 11.41 2.13
CA ARG A 139 1.11 9.97 1.99
C ARG A 139 -0.21 9.23 1.86
N ASN A 140 -0.22 8.11 1.13
CA ASN A 140 -1.39 7.24 1.19
C ASN A 140 -1.45 6.57 2.58
N LYS A 141 -2.60 5.97 2.89
CA LYS A 141 -2.84 5.35 4.19
C LYS A 141 -2.74 3.82 4.11
N ASN A 142 -2.22 3.32 2.98
CA ASN A 142 -1.94 1.91 2.81
C ASN A 142 -0.69 1.56 3.61
N VAL A 143 -0.78 0.47 4.36
CA VAL A 143 0.31 0.01 5.23
C VAL A 143 0.58 -1.46 4.95
N LEU A 144 1.83 -1.81 4.77
CA LEU A 144 2.29 -3.19 4.74
C LEU A 144 2.94 -3.52 6.09
N VAL A 145 2.45 -4.54 6.76
CA VAL A 145 3.03 -5.05 8.01
C VAL A 145 3.54 -6.46 7.77
N VAL A 146 4.83 -6.67 7.97
CA VAL A 146 5.47 -7.98 7.82
C VAL A 146 6.04 -8.41 9.16
N GLY A 147 5.70 -9.62 9.58
CA GLY A 147 6.23 -10.16 10.82
C GLY A 147 5.92 -11.64 10.97
N GLY A 148 6.91 -12.42 11.36
CA GLY A 148 6.76 -13.86 11.57
C GLY A 148 5.67 -14.23 12.57
N SER A 149 5.42 -15.52 12.73
CA SER A 149 4.50 -16.00 13.77
C SER A 149 5.00 -15.57 15.15
N GLY A 150 4.10 -15.09 16.01
CA GLY A 150 4.45 -14.59 17.35
C GLY A 150 5.09 -13.19 17.38
N SER A 151 5.32 -12.52 16.24
CA SER A 151 5.88 -11.15 16.20
C SER A 151 4.94 -10.08 16.78
N GLY A 152 3.68 -10.44 17.07
CA GLY A 152 2.69 -9.57 17.70
C GLY A 152 1.97 -8.63 16.74
N LYS A 153 1.83 -8.99 15.46
CA LYS A 153 1.12 -8.21 14.42
C LYS A 153 -0.22 -7.65 14.91
N THR A 154 -1.06 -8.51 15.45
CA THR A 154 -2.39 -8.14 15.95
C THR A 154 -2.30 -7.21 17.16
N ARG A 155 -1.42 -7.50 18.14
CA ARG A 155 -1.27 -6.74 19.38
C ARG A 155 -0.64 -5.36 19.16
N PHE A 156 0.41 -5.27 18.33
CA PHE A 156 1.19 -4.03 18.16
C PHE A 156 0.71 -3.14 17.02
N PHE A 157 -0.08 -3.67 16.07
CA PHE A 157 -0.55 -2.89 14.93
C PHE A 157 -2.07 -2.91 14.75
N ILE A 158 -2.72 -4.10 14.66
CA ILE A 158 -4.16 -4.18 14.35
C ILE A 158 -5.00 -3.55 15.46
N LYS A 159 -4.89 -4.06 16.70
CA LYS A 159 -5.68 -3.56 17.84
C LYS A 159 -5.45 -2.08 18.13
N PRO A 160 -4.21 -1.54 18.19
CA PRO A 160 -4.01 -0.12 18.40
C PRO A 160 -4.68 0.76 17.34
N ASN A 161 -4.59 0.36 16.07
CA ASN A 161 -5.22 1.11 14.99
C ASN A 161 -6.75 0.96 14.94
N LEU A 162 -7.29 -0.17 15.38
CA LEU A 162 -8.73 -0.34 15.54
C LEU A 162 -9.28 0.53 16.68
N LEU A 163 -8.49 0.70 17.76
CA LEU A 163 -8.84 1.58 18.88
C LEU A 163 -8.70 3.07 18.55
N GLN A 164 -8.08 3.46 17.42
CA GLN A 164 -8.08 4.84 16.89
C GLN A 164 -9.45 5.19 16.27
N CYS A 165 -10.51 4.95 17.03
CA CYS A 165 -11.91 5.06 16.62
C CYS A 165 -12.62 6.33 17.12
N ASP A 166 -11.94 7.18 17.89
CA ASP A 166 -12.51 8.34 18.56
C ASP A 166 -12.19 9.69 17.88
N SER A 167 -11.52 9.67 16.73
CA SER A 167 -11.26 10.91 15.98
C SER A 167 -12.58 11.58 15.55
N LYS A 168 -12.77 12.83 16.01
CA LYS A 168 -13.91 13.67 15.59
C LYS A 168 -13.67 14.31 14.21
N ASN A 169 -12.40 14.52 13.85
CA ASN A 169 -12.04 15.21 12.61
C ASN A 169 -11.99 14.25 11.41
N PHE A 170 -11.70 12.99 11.68
CA PHE A 170 -11.53 11.95 10.66
C PHE A 170 -12.29 10.69 11.07
N PRO A 171 -13.63 10.66 10.86
CA PRO A 171 -14.41 9.47 11.12
C PRO A 171 -13.93 8.32 10.22
N VAL A 172 -13.75 7.15 10.82
CA VAL A 172 -13.24 5.95 10.13
C VAL A 172 -14.19 4.80 10.35
N SER A 173 -14.53 4.07 9.30
CA SER A 173 -15.10 2.74 9.38
C SER A 173 -14.01 1.70 9.21
N PHE A 174 -14.19 0.56 9.83
CA PHE A 174 -13.20 -0.53 9.79
C PHE A 174 -13.77 -1.77 9.12
N VAL A 175 -12.93 -2.42 8.30
CA VAL A 175 -13.16 -3.80 7.86
C VAL A 175 -11.98 -4.61 8.34
N VAL A 176 -12.21 -5.55 9.22
CA VAL A 176 -11.16 -6.27 9.94
C VAL A 176 -11.24 -7.75 9.59
N THR A 177 -10.19 -8.30 8.99
CA THR A 177 -10.05 -9.76 8.90
C THR A 177 -9.55 -10.27 10.25
N ASP A 178 -10.26 -11.20 10.84
CA ASP A 178 -9.99 -11.75 12.17
C ASP A 178 -9.80 -13.27 12.10
N PRO A 179 -8.54 -13.77 12.00
CA PRO A 179 -8.27 -15.20 11.78
C PRO A 179 -8.72 -16.13 12.91
N LYS A 180 -9.14 -15.60 14.04
CA LYS A 180 -9.56 -16.40 15.22
C LYS A 180 -10.87 -15.96 15.83
N GLY A 181 -11.45 -14.85 15.35
CA GLY A 181 -12.63 -14.24 15.96
C GLY A 181 -12.35 -13.50 17.28
N SER A 182 -11.09 -13.36 17.67
CA SER A 182 -10.72 -12.77 18.95
C SER A 182 -10.76 -11.24 18.94
N ILE A 183 -10.43 -10.61 17.82
CA ILE A 183 -10.35 -9.13 17.73
C ILE A 183 -11.73 -8.52 17.94
N GLY A 184 -12.76 -9.10 17.34
CA GLY A 184 -14.15 -8.66 17.52
C GLY A 184 -14.63 -8.77 18.95
N VAL A 185 -14.30 -9.86 19.64
CA VAL A 185 -14.61 -10.07 21.07
C VAL A 185 -13.88 -9.06 21.95
N GLU A 186 -12.60 -8.87 21.70
CA GLU A 186 -11.71 -8.07 22.55
C GLU A 186 -11.92 -6.55 22.39
N CYS A 187 -12.22 -6.07 21.18
CA CYS A 187 -12.32 -4.64 20.87
C CYS A 187 -13.75 -4.16 20.59
N GLY A 188 -14.71 -5.07 20.46
CA GLY A 188 -16.08 -4.72 20.05
C GLY A 188 -16.78 -3.75 20.99
N GLU A 189 -16.64 -3.93 22.31
CA GLU A 189 -17.23 -3.04 23.30
C GLU A 189 -16.66 -1.62 23.22
N ALA A 190 -15.35 -1.49 22.95
CA ALA A 190 -14.73 -0.17 22.73
C ALA A 190 -15.35 0.56 21.53
N LEU A 191 -15.61 -0.16 20.44
CA LEU A 191 -16.24 0.40 19.25
C LEU A 191 -17.70 0.79 19.49
N LEU A 192 -18.48 -0.04 20.20
CA LEU A 192 -19.87 0.29 20.58
C LEU A 192 -19.93 1.58 21.39
N LYS A 193 -19.03 1.76 22.38
CA LYS A 193 -18.93 2.99 23.19
C LYS A 193 -18.63 4.23 22.36
N HIS A 194 -17.96 4.07 21.23
CA HIS A 194 -17.66 5.15 20.27
C HIS A 194 -18.70 5.29 19.15
N GLY A 195 -19.85 4.62 19.25
CA GLY A 195 -21.00 4.78 18.35
C GLY A 195 -20.84 4.07 17.01
N TYR A 196 -20.10 2.96 16.96
CA TYR A 196 -20.00 2.12 15.77
C TYR A 196 -21.19 1.17 15.65
N LYS A 197 -21.68 0.97 14.45
CA LYS A 197 -22.49 -0.19 14.10
C LYS A 197 -21.53 -1.38 13.89
N LEU A 198 -21.72 -2.49 14.61
CA LEU A 198 -20.89 -3.68 14.44
C LEU A 198 -21.58 -4.65 13.50
N LYS A 199 -20.79 -5.30 12.65
CA LYS A 199 -21.22 -6.36 11.76
C LYS A 199 -20.21 -7.50 11.81
N PHE A 200 -20.72 -8.74 11.74
CA PHE A 200 -19.90 -9.95 11.84
C PHE A 200 -20.27 -10.92 10.73
N PHE A 201 -19.26 -11.33 9.95
CA PHE A 201 -19.39 -12.46 9.04
C PHE A 201 -18.39 -13.52 9.46
N ASN A 202 -18.87 -14.71 9.80
CA ASN A 202 -18.07 -15.73 10.46
C ASN A 202 -18.13 -17.05 9.67
N THR A 203 -17.02 -17.41 9.03
CA THR A 203 -16.87 -18.65 8.25
C THR A 203 -16.38 -19.83 9.08
N ILE A 204 -16.01 -19.60 10.36
CA ILE A 204 -15.69 -20.70 11.30
C ILE A 204 -16.96 -21.30 11.88
N ASN A 205 -17.93 -20.45 12.19
CA ASN A 205 -19.21 -20.86 12.74
C ASN A 205 -20.31 -19.94 12.17
N PHE A 206 -21.02 -20.43 11.17
CA PHE A 206 -22.08 -19.69 10.48
C PHE A 206 -23.30 -19.39 11.37
N SER A 207 -23.52 -20.14 12.45
CA SER A 207 -24.58 -19.82 13.42
C SER A 207 -24.32 -18.54 14.21
N LYS A 208 -23.06 -18.06 14.23
CA LYS A 208 -22.62 -16.80 14.85
C LYS A 208 -22.22 -15.76 13.79
N SER A 209 -22.93 -15.75 12.68
CA SER A 209 -22.67 -14.90 11.52
C SER A 209 -23.93 -14.12 11.14
N MET A 210 -23.75 -12.86 10.72
CA MET A 210 -24.71 -12.17 9.87
C MET A 210 -24.66 -12.77 8.47
N ARG A 211 -25.71 -12.54 7.69
CA ARG A 211 -25.83 -13.11 6.36
C ARG A 211 -25.27 -12.16 5.30
N TYR A 212 -24.72 -12.76 4.26
CA TYR A 212 -24.13 -12.05 3.14
C TYR A 212 -24.60 -12.65 1.83
N ASN A 213 -25.44 -11.95 1.11
CA ASN A 213 -25.84 -12.35 -0.23
C ASN A 213 -25.07 -11.57 -1.29
N PRO A 214 -24.13 -12.22 -2.03
CA PRO A 214 -23.38 -11.53 -3.07
C PRO A 214 -24.25 -10.95 -4.20
N MET A 215 -25.43 -11.49 -4.47
CA MET A 215 -26.31 -10.99 -5.52
C MET A 215 -27.02 -9.69 -5.14
N ALA A 216 -27.15 -9.38 -3.84
CA ALA A 216 -27.73 -8.12 -3.37
C ALA A 216 -26.94 -6.87 -3.81
N TYR A 217 -25.69 -7.04 -4.21
CA TYR A 217 -24.78 -5.96 -4.63
C TYR A 217 -24.59 -5.85 -6.15
N ILE A 218 -25.44 -6.50 -6.91
CA ILE A 218 -25.47 -6.39 -8.37
C ILE A 218 -26.38 -5.22 -8.73
N HIS A 219 -25.83 -4.20 -9.39
CA HIS A 219 -26.59 -3.04 -9.89
C HIS A 219 -26.51 -2.93 -11.42
N SER A 220 -25.62 -3.68 -12.06
CA SER A 220 -25.36 -3.62 -13.49
C SER A 220 -24.83 -4.94 -14.06
N GLU A 221 -24.92 -5.09 -15.41
CA GLU A 221 -24.28 -6.23 -16.12
C GLU A 221 -22.80 -6.34 -15.78
N LYS A 222 -22.12 -5.21 -15.52
CA LYS A 222 -20.71 -5.15 -15.14
C LYS A 222 -20.46 -5.83 -13.78
N ASP A 223 -21.38 -5.70 -12.82
CA ASP A 223 -21.24 -6.28 -11.49
C ASP A 223 -21.44 -7.79 -11.52
N VAL A 224 -22.31 -8.30 -12.39
CA VAL A 224 -22.44 -9.74 -12.68
C VAL A 224 -21.08 -10.30 -13.11
N LEU A 225 -20.41 -9.63 -14.06
CA LEU A 225 -19.09 -10.06 -14.54
C LEU A 225 -18.01 -10.02 -13.44
N LYS A 226 -18.04 -8.99 -12.57
CA LYS A 226 -17.12 -8.86 -11.45
C LYS A 226 -17.34 -9.98 -10.42
N LEU A 227 -18.61 -10.26 -10.07
CA LEU A 227 -18.96 -11.33 -9.12
C LEU A 227 -18.50 -12.69 -9.64
N VAL A 228 -18.82 -13.04 -10.89
CA VAL A 228 -18.38 -14.30 -11.50
C VAL A 228 -16.85 -14.38 -11.55
N THR A 229 -16.15 -13.27 -11.83
CA THR A 229 -14.69 -13.24 -11.81
C THR A 229 -14.13 -13.55 -10.43
N ALA A 230 -14.68 -12.93 -9.37
CA ALA A 230 -14.23 -13.18 -8.00
C ALA A 230 -14.46 -14.63 -7.59
N LEU A 231 -15.65 -15.18 -7.90
CA LEU A 231 -15.98 -16.57 -7.66
C LEU A 231 -15.00 -17.51 -8.35
N MET A 232 -14.82 -17.35 -9.67
CA MET A 232 -13.96 -18.23 -10.48
C MET A 232 -12.50 -18.18 -10.06
N THR A 233 -11.99 -17.01 -9.69
CA THR A 233 -10.59 -16.84 -9.27
C THR A 233 -10.30 -17.62 -7.99
N ASN A 234 -11.24 -17.65 -7.04
CA ASN A 234 -11.02 -18.18 -5.70
C ASN A 234 -11.58 -19.61 -5.48
N THR A 235 -12.29 -20.16 -6.48
CA THR A 235 -12.79 -21.55 -6.47
C THR A 235 -12.07 -22.43 -7.49
N LYS A 236 -10.93 -21.98 -7.99
CA LYS A 236 -10.09 -22.78 -8.89
C LYS A 236 -9.35 -23.83 -8.08
N GLY A 237 -9.55 -25.11 -8.43
CA GLY A 237 -8.85 -26.24 -7.77
C GLY A 237 -7.32 -26.11 -7.87
N GLU A 238 -6.60 -26.76 -6.97
CA GLU A 238 -5.14 -26.89 -7.01
C GLU A 238 -4.73 -27.71 -8.24
N GLY A 239 -4.26 -27.04 -9.29
CA GLY A 239 -3.76 -27.66 -10.50
C GLY A 239 -3.15 -26.64 -11.44
N GLN A 240 -2.26 -27.10 -12.33
CA GLN A 240 -1.75 -26.28 -13.43
C GLN A 240 -2.93 -25.84 -14.31
N GLY A 241 -2.95 -24.58 -14.70
CA GLY A 241 -4.04 -23.98 -15.49
C GLY A 241 -4.41 -24.85 -16.68
N GLY A 242 -5.62 -25.41 -16.67
CA GLY A 242 -6.20 -26.12 -17.79
C GLY A 242 -6.38 -25.19 -19.02
N ASP A 243 -6.87 -25.76 -20.12
CA ASP A 243 -7.18 -24.97 -21.31
C ASP A 243 -8.10 -23.78 -20.94
N PRO A 244 -7.73 -22.55 -21.27
CA PRO A 244 -8.53 -21.35 -21.04
C PRO A 244 -9.95 -21.40 -21.62
N PHE A 245 -10.24 -22.35 -22.50
CA PHE A 245 -11.57 -22.60 -23.06
C PHE A 245 -12.59 -22.92 -21.95
N TRP A 246 -12.21 -23.82 -21.02
CA TRP A 246 -13.13 -24.25 -19.94
C TRP A 246 -13.51 -23.08 -19.03
N ASP A 247 -12.53 -22.29 -18.56
CA ASP A 247 -12.79 -21.10 -17.74
C ASP A 247 -13.73 -20.09 -18.46
N LYS A 248 -13.60 -19.93 -19.78
CA LYS A 248 -14.46 -19.04 -20.56
C LYS A 248 -15.87 -19.60 -20.71
N ALA A 249 -16.01 -20.89 -20.95
CA ALA A 249 -17.30 -21.55 -21.13
C ALA A 249 -18.11 -21.58 -19.82
N GLU A 250 -17.47 -21.94 -18.70
CA GLU A 250 -18.07 -21.86 -17.37
C GLU A 250 -18.55 -20.44 -17.04
N ARG A 251 -17.72 -19.44 -17.37
CA ARG A 251 -18.06 -18.01 -17.17
C ARG A 251 -19.34 -17.63 -17.92
N LEU A 252 -19.50 -18.05 -19.17
CA LEU A 252 -20.71 -17.77 -19.97
C LEU A 252 -21.96 -18.32 -19.28
N LEU A 253 -21.89 -19.55 -18.79
CA LEU A 253 -23.00 -20.18 -18.09
C LEU A 253 -23.33 -19.45 -16.80
N LEU A 254 -22.34 -19.28 -15.90
CA LEU A 254 -22.55 -18.62 -14.60
C LEU A 254 -23.07 -17.19 -14.77
N VAL A 255 -22.51 -16.41 -15.72
CA VAL A 255 -22.96 -15.06 -16.02
C VAL A 255 -24.42 -15.06 -16.49
N SER A 256 -24.80 -16.02 -17.35
CA SER A 256 -26.18 -16.11 -17.87
C SER A 256 -27.19 -16.42 -16.76
N LEU A 257 -26.88 -17.39 -15.89
CA LEU A 257 -27.76 -17.81 -14.80
C LEU A 257 -27.89 -16.71 -13.73
N ILE A 258 -26.79 -16.12 -13.29
CA ILE A 258 -26.79 -15.02 -12.30
C ILE A 258 -27.53 -13.79 -12.87
N ALA A 259 -27.31 -13.46 -14.15
CA ALA A 259 -28.03 -12.37 -14.78
C ALA A 259 -29.53 -12.66 -14.89
N TYR A 260 -29.92 -13.91 -15.17
CA TYR A 260 -31.33 -14.31 -15.18
C TYR A 260 -31.94 -14.11 -13.78
N LEU A 261 -31.32 -14.65 -12.73
CA LEU A 261 -31.81 -14.49 -11.37
C LEU A 261 -31.93 -13.03 -10.97
N HIS A 262 -30.92 -12.23 -11.25
CA HIS A 262 -30.94 -10.81 -10.87
C HIS A 262 -32.01 -9.97 -11.58
N TYR A 263 -32.26 -10.20 -12.89
CA TYR A 263 -33.16 -9.35 -13.65
C TYR A 263 -34.57 -9.85 -13.80
N GLU A 264 -34.80 -11.17 -13.60
CA GLU A 264 -36.08 -11.79 -13.92
C GLU A 264 -36.71 -12.52 -12.72
N ALA A 265 -35.92 -12.98 -11.75
CA ALA A 265 -36.41 -13.69 -10.58
C ALA A 265 -36.87 -12.74 -9.46
N PRO A 266 -37.83 -13.14 -8.61
CA PRO A 266 -38.16 -12.44 -7.37
C PRO A 266 -36.92 -12.28 -6.46
N VAL A 267 -36.93 -11.25 -5.60
CA VAL A 267 -35.76 -10.90 -4.76
C VAL A 267 -35.36 -12.07 -3.84
N GLU A 268 -36.34 -12.81 -3.35
CA GLU A 268 -36.15 -13.97 -2.45
C GLU A 268 -35.38 -15.11 -3.13
N GLU A 269 -35.48 -15.21 -4.46
CA GLU A 269 -34.79 -16.22 -5.27
C GLU A 269 -33.42 -15.74 -5.79
N GLN A 270 -33.07 -14.49 -5.58
CA GLN A 270 -31.79 -13.92 -6.02
C GLN A 270 -30.65 -14.31 -5.07
N ASN A 271 -30.31 -15.58 -5.00
CA ASN A 271 -29.28 -16.13 -4.14
C ASN A 271 -28.57 -17.34 -4.76
N PHE A 272 -27.47 -17.80 -4.12
CA PHE A 272 -26.68 -18.92 -4.62
C PHE A 272 -27.36 -20.28 -4.45
N ALA A 273 -28.31 -20.42 -3.53
CA ALA A 273 -29.08 -21.65 -3.39
C ALA A 273 -29.94 -21.89 -4.63
N THR A 274 -30.68 -20.85 -5.07
CA THR A 274 -31.47 -20.91 -6.29
C THR A 274 -30.60 -21.10 -7.55
N LEU A 275 -29.42 -20.46 -7.60
CA LEU A 275 -28.45 -20.69 -8.68
C LEU A 275 -28.04 -22.15 -8.79
N LEU A 276 -27.76 -22.80 -7.64
CA LEU A 276 -27.39 -24.20 -7.59
C LEU A 276 -28.56 -25.11 -7.99
N GLU A 277 -29.78 -24.80 -7.59
CA GLU A 277 -30.99 -25.50 -8.01
C GLU A 277 -31.23 -25.42 -9.51
N MET A 278 -31.06 -24.22 -10.11
CA MET A 278 -31.11 -24.07 -11.56
C MET A 278 -30.06 -24.96 -12.23
N LEU A 279 -28.80 -24.95 -11.75
CA LEU A 279 -27.74 -25.77 -12.32
C LEU A 279 -28.04 -27.27 -12.21
N ASN A 280 -28.62 -27.73 -11.08
CA ASN A 280 -28.97 -29.13 -10.86
C ASN A 280 -30.12 -29.62 -11.76
N THR A 281 -31.00 -28.70 -12.22
CA THR A 281 -32.09 -29.03 -13.16
C THR A 281 -31.59 -29.04 -14.62
N MET A 282 -30.35 -28.56 -14.88
CA MET A 282 -29.77 -28.57 -16.22
C MET A 282 -29.25 -29.98 -16.56
N GLN A 283 -30.03 -30.75 -17.28
CA GLN A 283 -29.60 -32.03 -17.85
C GLN A 283 -29.23 -31.84 -19.32
N VAL A 284 -28.23 -32.55 -19.78
CA VAL A 284 -27.79 -32.57 -21.18
C VAL A 284 -27.82 -34.02 -21.69
N SER A 285 -28.54 -34.26 -22.79
CA SER A 285 -28.46 -35.52 -23.51
C SER A 285 -27.21 -35.54 -24.40
N GLU A 286 -26.50 -36.66 -24.44
CA GLU A 286 -25.36 -36.86 -25.32
C GLU A 286 -25.81 -37.32 -26.73
N ASP A 287 -26.97 -37.95 -26.80
CA ASP A 287 -27.48 -38.59 -28.02
C ASP A 287 -28.57 -37.76 -28.73
N ASP A 288 -29.17 -36.79 -28.04
CA ASP A 288 -30.25 -35.94 -28.55
C ASP A 288 -29.90 -34.45 -28.38
N GLU A 289 -29.41 -33.84 -29.47
CA GLU A 289 -29.09 -32.39 -29.49
C GLU A 289 -30.32 -31.48 -29.42
N THR A 290 -31.52 -32.04 -29.64
CA THR A 290 -32.78 -31.30 -29.55
C THR A 290 -33.41 -31.28 -28.15
N TYR A 291 -32.81 -32.02 -27.20
CA TYR A 291 -33.27 -32.10 -25.82
C TYR A 291 -33.21 -30.71 -25.15
N GLN A 292 -34.33 -30.32 -24.57
CA GLN A 292 -34.47 -29.07 -23.82
C GLN A 292 -34.73 -29.37 -22.34
N ASN A 293 -33.89 -28.88 -21.48
CA ASN A 293 -34.08 -28.94 -20.04
C ASN A 293 -34.95 -27.76 -19.55
N PRO A 294 -35.46 -27.76 -18.30
CA PRO A 294 -36.31 -26.69 -17.77
C PRO A 294 -35.67 -25.28 -17.87
N VAL A 295 -34.36 -25.14 -17.71
CA VAL A 295 -33.66 -23.86 -17.82
C VAL A 295 -33.62 -23.38 -19.28
N ASP A 296 -33.44 -24.30 -20.25
CA ASP A 296 -33.55 -23.96 -21.66
C ASP A 296 -34.92 -23.30 -22.00
N LEU A 297 -36.00 -23.85 -21.47
CA LEU A 297 -37.34 -23.31 -21.67
C LEU A 297 -37.52 -21.91 -21.06
N LEU A 298 -36.93 -21.68 -19.86
CA LEU A 298 -36.93 -20.35 -19.23
C LEU A 298 -36.22 -19.31 -20.10
N PHE A 299 -35.03 -19.65 -20.64
CA PHE A 299 -34.27 -18.76 -21.52
C PHE A 299 -34.90 -18.57 -22.90
N GLU A 300 -35.61 -19.58 -23.42
CA GLU A 300 -36.38 -19.47 -24.66
C GLU A 300 -37.57 -18.49 -24.49
N ASP A 301 -38.33 -18.63 -23.39
CA ASP A 301 -39.45 -17.74 -23.08
C ASP A 301 -38.94 -16.29 -22.87
N LEU A 302 -37.85 -16.13 -22.10
CA LEU A 302 -37.21 -14.83 -21.93
C LEU A 302 -36.74 -14.26 -23.27
N GLY A 303 -36.18 -15.10 -24.14
CA GLY A 303 -35.69 -14.70 -25.45
C GLY A 303 -36.83 -14.23 -26.39
N LYS A 304 -38.03 -14.80 -26.26
CA LYS A 304 -39.23 -14.33 -26.96
C LYS A 304 -39.70 -12.98 -26.42
N LYS A 305 -39.70 -12.77 -25.10
CA LYS A 305 -40.13 -11.53 -24.44
C LYS A 305 -39.09 -10.41 -24.54
N LYS A 306 -37.84 -10.72 -24.28
CA LYS A 306 -36.72 -9.76 -24.21
C LYS A 306 -35.50 -10.26 -25.01
N PRO A 307 -35.52 -10.24 -26.36
CA PRO A 307 -34.49 -10.84 -27.21
C PRO A 307 -33.07 -10.21 -27.05
N LYS A 308 -33.03 -8.97 -26.54
CA LYS A 308 -31.79 -8.23 -26.30
C LYS A 308 -31.27 -8.37 -24.84
N SER A 309 -31.93 -9.16 -23.99
CA SER A 309 -31.50 -9.38 -22.61
C SER A 309 -30.04 -9.88 -22.56
N PHE A 310 -29.27 -9.34 -21.62
CA PHE A 310 -27.88 -9.76 -21.38
C PHE A 310 -27.80 -11.24 -21.04
N ALA A 311 -28.68 -11.73 -20.16
CA ALA A 311 -28.77 -13.12 -19.78
C ALA A 311 -28.96 -14.03 -21.00
N VAL A 312 -29.92 -13.71 -21.88
CA VAL A 312 -30.20 -14.46 -23.13
C VAL A 312 -28.98 -14.47 -24.05
N ARG A 313 -28.31 -13.33 -24.22
CA ARG A 313 -27.10 -13.27 -25.08
C ARG A 313 -25.99 -14.19 -24.59
N GLN A 314 -25.72 -14.19 -23.26
CA GLN A 314 -24.69 -15.05 -22.66
C GLN A 314 -25.07 -16.52 -22.72
N TYR A 315 -26.35 -16.85 -22.49
CA TYR A 315 -26.85 -18.21 -22.56
C TYR A 315 -26.75 -18.79 -23.98
N LYS A 316 -27.11 -18.00 -25.01
CA LYS A 316 -26.94 -18.41 -26.41
C LYS A 316 -25.50 -18.76 -26.76
N LEU A 317 -24.52 -18.03 -26.23
CA LEU A 317 -23.10 -18.35 -26.43
C LEU A 317 -22.70 -19.65 -25.71
N TYR A 318 -23.21 -19.91 -24.52
CA TYR A 318 -23.01 -21.18 -23.82
C TYR A 318 -23.60 -22.36 -24.62
N LYS A 319 -24.81 -22.20 -25.19
CA LYS A 319 -25.51 -23.24 -25.96
C LYS A 319 -24.83 -23.61 -27.29
N LEU A 320 -23.77 -22.91 -27.69
CA LEU A 320 -22.89 -23.34 -28.79
C LEU A 320 -22.06 -24.57 -28.42
N ALA A 321 -21.90 -24.84 -27.13
CA ALA A 321 -21.32 -26.09 -26.65
C ALA A 321 -22.40 -27.18 -26.66
N ALA A 322 -22.13 -28.31 -27.31
CA ALA A 322 -23.07 -29.41 -27.45
C ALA A 322 -22.54 -30.70 -26.77
N GLY A 323 -23.45 -31.62 -26.48
CA GLY A 323 -23.16 -32.97 -26.05
C GLY A 323 -22.21 -33.04 -24.84
N LYS A 324 -21.11 -33.80 -25.02
CA LYS A 324 -20.11 -34.04 -23.95
C LYS A 324 -19.46 -32.73 -23.42
N THR A 325 -19.28 -31.74 -24.29
CA THR A 325 -18.69 -30.45 -23.88
C THR A 325 -19.61 -29.71 -22.93
N ALA A 326 -20.91 -29.60 -23.24
CA ALA A 326 -21.88 -28.97 -22.37
C ALA A 326 -21.99 -29.69 -21.01
N LYS A 327 -22.00 -31.03 -21.01
CA LYS A 327 -22.00 -31.84 -19.78
C LYS A 327 -20.75 -31.58 -18.92
N SER A 328 -19.58 -31.48 -19.53
CA SER A 328 -18.34 -31.19 -18.81
C SER A 328 -18.35 -29.79 -18.19
N ILE A 329 -18.91 -28.78 -18.89
CA ILE A 329 -19.08 -27.41 -18.34
C ILE A 329 -20.00 -27.44 -17.12
N LEU A 330 -21.13 -28.16 -17.18
CA LEU A 330 -22.05 -28.30 -16.05
C LEU A 330 -21.39 -28.92 -14.84
N ILE A 331 -20.65 -30.02 -15.04
CA ILE A 331 -19.91 -30.70 -13.96
C ILE A 331 -18.90 -29.75 -13.32
N SER A 332 -18.17 -28.98 -14.12
CA SER A 332 -17.18 -28.03 -13.64
C SER A 332 -17.82 -26.88 -12.86
N CYS A 333 -18.93 -26.32 -13.35
CA CYS A 333 -19.72 -25.31 -12.62
C CYS A 333 -20.26 -25.88 -11.30
N GLY A 334 -20.77 -27.11 -11.31
CA GLY A 334 -21.24 -27.80 -10.10
C GLY A 334 -20.13 -27.97 -9.06
N ALA A 335 -18.93 -28.37 -9.48
CA ALA A 335 -17.78 -28.49 -8.59
C ALA A 335 -17.38 -27.15 -7.95
N ARG A 336 -17.46 -26.03 -8.71
CA ARG A 336 -17.20 -24.68 -8.17
C ARG A 336 -18.25 -24.22 -7.17
N LEU A 337 -19.50 -24.59 -7.39
CA LEU A 337 -20.62 -24.19 -6.53
C LEU A 337 -20.86 -25.18 -5.38
N ALA A 338 -20.16 -26.32 -5.33
CA ALA A 338 -20.30 -27.33 -4.30
C ALA A 338 -20.26 -26.79 -2.85
N PRO A 339 -19.41 -25.78 -2.51
CA PRO A 339 -19.43 -25.21 -1.16
C PRO A 339 -20.77 -24.56 -0.78
N PHE A 340 -21.55 -24.07 -1.76
CA PHE A 340 -22.89 -23.50 -1.53
C PHE A 340 -23.99 -24.54 -1.34
N ASP A 341 -23.70 -25.83 -1.52
CA ASP A 341 -24.62 -26.91 -1.23
C ASP A 341 -24.67 -27.29 0.27
N ILE A 342 -23.69 -26.81 1.03
CA ILE A 342 -23.65 -26.97 2.47
C ILE A 342 -24.74 -26.10 3.10
N GLN A 343 -25.63 -26.70 3.93
CA GLN A 343 -26.79 -26.01 4.48
C GLN A 343 -26.43 -24.69 5.20
N GLU A 344 -25.37 -24.71 6.01
CA GLU A 344 -24.93 -23.54 6.76
C GLU A 344 -24.49 -22.39 5.82
N VAL A 345 -23.88 -22.72 4.68
CA VAL A 345 -23.47 -21.71 3.66
C VAL A 345 -24.68 -21.20 2.87
N ARG A 346 -25.64 -22.09 2.55
CA ARG A 346 -26.92 -21.68 1.96
C ARG A 346 -27.61 -20.64 2.83
N ASP A 347 -27.77 -20.93 4.13
CA ASP A 347 -28.43 -20.05 5.09
C ASP A 347 -27.66 -18.73 5.25
N ALA A 348 -26.32 -18.78 5.27
CA ALA A 348 -25.47 -17.59 5.40
C ALA A 348 -25.48 -16.69 4.15
N THR A 349 -25.88 -17.23 2.97
CA THR A 349 -25.86 -16.48 1.70
C THR A 349 -27.24 -16.20 1.11
N MET A 350 -28.30 -16.49 1.86
CA MET A 350 -29.69 -16.39 1.38
C MET A 350 -30.13 -14.92 1.20
N TYR A 351 -29.82 -14.05 2.17
CA TYR A 351 -30.13 -12.61 2.12
C TYR A 351 -28.97 -11.79 2.71
N ASP A 352 -29.03 -10.47 2.64
CA ASP A 352 -27.92 -9.61 3.06
C ASP A 352 -28.22 -8.81 4.32
N GLU A 353 -27.28 -8.85 5.28
CA GLU A 353 -27.28 -8.05 6.51
C GLU A 353 -26.01 -7.16 6.61
N LEU A 354 -25.03 -7.37 5.72
CA LEU A 354 -23.73 -6.68 5.84
C LEU A 354 -23.81 -5.23 5.38
N GLU A 355 -24.68 -4.85 4.45
CA GLU A 355 -24.83 -3.51 3.92
C GLU A 355 -23.47 -2.89 3.53
N LEU A 356 -22.69 -3.61 2.70
CA LEU A 356 -21.32 -3.22 2.33
C LEU A 356 -21.24 -1.82 1.72
N ASP A 357 -22.28 -1.41 1.03
CA ASP A 357 -22.45 -0.10 0.38
C ASP A 357 -22.53 1.06 1.39
N LYS A 358 -22.92 0.79 2.65
CA LYS A 358 -23.10 1.82 3.69
C LYS A 358 -21.88 2.05 4.58
N LEU A 359 -20.79 1.31 4.39
CA LEU A 359 -19.58 1.46 5.21
C LEU A 359 -18.91 2.85 5.05
N GLY A 360 -19.09 3.48 3.88
CA GLY A 360 -18.59 4.82 3.61
C GLY A 360 -19.47 5.96 4.11
N ASP A 361 -20.68 5.66 4.60
CA ASP A 361 -21.69 6.66 5.00
C ASP A 361 -21.70 6.92 6.51
N ARG A 362 -21.52 5.86 7.29
CA ARG A 362 -21.59 5.91 8.76
C ARG A 362 -20.51 5.04 9.38
N LYS A 363 -20.11 5.36 10.61
CA LYS A 363 -19.10 4.59 11.36
C LYS A 363 -19.59 3.16 11.57
N THR A 364 -18.97 2.23 10.87
CA THR A 364 -19.27 0.80 10.92
C THR A 364 -17.97 0.03 11.12
N ALA A 365 -18.00 -1.04 11.89
CA ALA A 365 -16.91 -1.99 11.98
C ALA A 365 -17.43 -3.37 11.57
N LEU A 366 -16.93 -3.85 10.43
CA LEU A 366 -17.21 -5.18 9.89
C LEU A 366 -16.06 -6.11 10.24
N PHE A 367 -16.37 -7.17 10.97
CA PHE A 367 -15.43 -8.25 11.30
C PHE A 367 -15.67 -9.44 10.38
N LEU A 368 -14.64 -9.82 9.66
CA LEU A 368 -14.60 -10.97 8.76
C LEU A 368 -13.80 -12.07 9.47
N ILE A 369 -14.52 -12.94 10.17
CA ILE A 369 -13.94 -14.03 10.96
C ILE A 369 -13.73 -15.23 10.06
N MET A 370 -12.49 -15.72 10.00
CA MET A 370 -12.10 -16.84 9.16
C MET A 370 -11.14 -17.77 9.89
N SER A 371 -11.03 -19.01 9.45
CA SER A 371 -10.06 -19.96 10.00
C SER A 371 -8.63 -19.65 9.50
N ASP A 372 -7.65 -19.79 10.38
CA ASP A 372 -6.22 -19.74 10.03
C ASP A 372 -5.67 -21.10 9.54
N THR A 373 -6.44 -22.20 9.76
CA THR A 373 -6.05 -23.57 9.41
C THR A 373 -6.88 -24.19 8.29
N ASP A 374 -8.07 -23.67 8.02
CA ASP A 374 -9.00 -24.17 7.00
C ASP A 374 -9.36 -23.04 6.03
N SER A 375 -9.04 -23.21 4.75
CA SER A 375 -9.31 -22.25 3.70
C SER A 375 -10.58 -22.50 2.89
N THR A 376 -11.37 -23.51 3.25
CA THR A 376 -12.54 -23.98 2.47
C THR A 376 -13.52 -22.85 2.12
N PHE A 377 -13.78 -21.94 3.06
CA PHE A 377 -14.74 -20.84 2.89
C PHE A 377 -14.10 -19.46 2.68
N ASN A 378 -12.78 -19.38 2.56
CA ASN A 378 -12.07 -18.11 2.43
C ASN A 378 -12.40 -17.36 1.12
N PHE A 379 -12.90 -18.08 0.11
CA PHE A 379 -13.40 -17.47 -1.12
C PHE A 379 -14.56 -16.49 -0.87
N LEU A 380 -15.39 -16.71 0.16
CA LEU A 380 -16.46 -15.77 0.56
C LEU A 380 -15.86 -14.45 1.04
N ILE A 381 -14.79 -14.49 1.83
CA ILE A 381 -14.08 -13.29 2.31
C ILE A 381 -13.49 -12.51 1.13
N SER A 382 -12.88 -13.21 0.17
CA SER A 382 -12.36 -12.58 -1.05
C SER A 382 -13.46 -11.93 -1.90
N MET A 383 -14.63 -12.57 -2.00
CA MET A 383 -15.80 -12.00 -2.67
C MET A 383 -16.29 -10.74 -1.96
N ILE A 384 -16.39 -10.74 -0.63
CA ILE A 384 -16.76 -9.57 0.17
C ILE A 384 -15.79 -8.42 -0.11
N TYR A 385 -14.47 -8.63 -0.03
CA TYR A 385 -13.50 -7.56 -0.33
C TYR A 385 -13.60 -7.05 -1.77
N THR A 386 -13.80 -7.96 -2.72
CA THR A 386 -13.95 -7.58 -4.13
C THR A 386 -15.16 -6.68 -4.34
N GLN A 387 -16.30 -7.06 -3.78
CA GLN A 387 -17.52 -6.26 -3.87
C GLN A 387 -17.40 -4.95 -3.09
N LEU A 388 -16.88 -5.00 -1.86
CA LEU A 388 -16.67 -3.83 -1.02
C LEU A 388 -15.86 -2.74 -1.74
N PHE A 389 -14.68 -3.08 -2.26
CA PHE A 389 -13.85 -2.10 -2.97
C PHE A 389 -14.55 -1.52 -4.19
N ASN A 390 -15.23 -2.36 -4.97
CA ASN A 390 -15.96 -1.89 -6.16
C ASN A 390 -17.12 -0.96 -5.78
N LEU A 391 -17.98 -1.38 -4.84
CA LEU A 391 -19.13 -0.60 -4.37
C LEU A 391 -18.71 0.75 -3.80
N LEU A 392 -17.70 0.76 -2.92
CA LEU A 392 -17.25 2.00 -2.30
C LEU A 392 -16.57 2.94 -3.30
N CYS A 393 -15.85 2.41 -4.29
CA CYS A 393 -15.25 3.23 -5.35
C CYS A 393 -16.34 3.83 -6.24
N ASP A 394 -17.27 3.01 -6.72
CA ASP A 394 -18.36 3.45 -7.58
C ASP A 394 -19.23 4.50 -6.82
N LYS A 395 -19.55 4.25 -5.56
CA LYS A 395 -20.31 5.18 -4.70
C LYS A 395 -19.58 6.49 -4.45
N ALA A 396 -18.28 6.45 -4.19
CA ALA A 396 -17.48 7.65 -4.01
C ALA A 396 -17.50 8.52 -5.27
N ASP A 397 -17.37 7.90 -6.45
CA ASP A 397 -17.31 8.61 -7.71
C ASP A 397 -18.69 9.15 -8.13
N ASP A 398 -19.74 8.34 -8.03
CA ASP A 398 -21.08 8.67 -8.57
C ASP A 398 -21.91 9.52 -7.60
N GLN A 399 -21.83 9.27 -6.27
CA GLN A 399 -22.71 9.92 -5.29
C GLN A 399 -22.00 11.03 -4.51
N TYR A 400 -20.67 10.90 -4.25
CA TYR A 400 -19.95 11.80 -3.34
C TYR A 400 -18.86 12.64 -4.03
N GLY A 401 -18.86 12.72 -5.36
CA GLY A 401 -17.91 13.58 -6.08
C GLY A 401 -16.44 13.21 -5.86
N GLY A 402 -16.15 11.92 -5.76
CA GLY A 402 -14.82 11.33 -5.72
C GLY A 402 -14.27 11.02 -4.33
N LYS A 403 -15.03 11.20 -3.22
CA LYS A 403 -14.58 10.85 -1.86
C LYS A 403 -15.74 10.47 -0.95
N LEU A 404 -15.58 9.41 -0.19
CA LEU A 404 -16.55 9.00 0.83
C LEU A 404 -16.58 10.01 2.01
N PRO A 405 -17.75 10.20 2.65
CA PRO A 405 -17.88 11.02 3.86
C PRO A 405 -17.16 10.41 5.07
N VAL A 406 -17.12 9.09 5.20
CA VAL A 406 -16.40 8.35 6.23
C VAL A 406 -15.28 7.54 5.59
N HIS A 407 -14.06 7.70 6.11
CA HIS A 407 -12.91 6.91 5.63
C HIS A 407 -13.11 5.43 5.92
N VAL A 408 -12.86 4.55 4.95
CA VAL A 408 -12.94 3.10 5.17
C VAL A 408 -11.55 2.50 5.21
N ARG A 409 -11.18 1.95 6.37
CA ARG A 409 -9.89 1.30 6.59
C ARG A 409 -10.05 -0.21 6.69
N CYS A 410 -9.46 -0.91 5.73
CA CYS A 410 -9.39 -2.36 5.73
C CYS A 410 -8.11 -2.81 6.47
N LEU A 411 -8.28 -3.49 7.62
CA LEU A 411 -7.22 -4.10 8.39
C LEU A 411 -7.23 -5.60 8.07
N ILE A 412 -6.41 -6.00 7.11
CA ILE A 412 -6.44 -7.36 6.54
C ILE A 412 -5.36 -8.20 7.21
N ASP A 413 -5.71 -8.82 8.34
CA ASP A 413 -4.80 -9.75 9.04
C ASP A 413 -4.74 -11.08 8.27
N GLU A 414 -3.55 -11.67 8.22
CA GLU A 414 -3.24 -12.88 7.43
C GLU A 414 -3.74 -12.77 5.96
N CYS A 415 -3.42 -11.65 5.31
CA CYS A 415 -3.89 -11.32 3.96
C CYS A 415 -3.67 -12.45 2.93
N ALA A 416 -2.66 -13.29 3.12
CA ALA A 416 -2.41 -14.43 2.27
C ALA A 416 -3.49 -15.52 2.34
N ASN A 417 -4.22 -15.61 3.46
CA ASN A 417 -5.19 -16.69 3.66
C ASN A 417 -6.57 -16.40 3.04
N ILE A 418 -6.88 -15.14 2.74
CA ILE A 418 -8.19 -14.76 2.18
C ILE A 418 -8.36 -15.10 0.70
N GLY A 419 -7.31 -15.62 0.04
CA GLY A 419 -7.30 -15.83 -1.40
C GLY A 419 -6.95 -14.56 -2.19
N GLN A 420 -7.19 -14.59 -3.49
CA GLN A 420 -6.85 -13.48 -4.38
C GLN A 420 -8.01 -12.48 -4.49
N ILE A 421 -7.77 -11.21 -4.13
CA ILE A 421 -8.67 -10.11 -4.49
C ILE A 421 -8.31 -9.68 -5.91
N PRO A 422 -9.19 -9.88 -6.91
CA PRO A 422 -8.89 -9.52 -8.29
C PRO A 422 -8.53 -8.04 -8.44
N GLN A 423 -7.45 -7.76 -9.17
CA GLN A 423 -6.95 -6.41 -9.46
C GLN A 423 -6.56 -5.59 -8.22
N LEU A 424 -6.17 -6.21 -7.12
CA LEU A 424 -5.75 -5.52 -5.91
C LEU A 424 -4.63 -4.51 -6.18
N GLU A 425 -3.70 -4.82 -7.09
CA GLU A 425 -2.59 -3.95 -7.50
C GLU A 425 -3.08 -2.60 -8.07
N LYS A 426 -4.22 -2.60 -8.78
CA LYS A 426 -4.83 -1.37 -9.30
C LYS A 426 -5.63 -0.64 -8.23
N LEU A 427 -6.33 -1.41 -7.39
CA LEU A 427 -7.13 -0.86 -6.30
C LEU A 427 -6.25 -0.05 -5.33
N VAL A 428 -5.18 -0.63 -4.78
CA VAL A 428 -4.30 0.06 -3.82
C VAL A 428 -3.63 1.31 -4.38
N ALA A 429 -3.49 1.41 -5.69
CA ALA A 429 -2.99 2.60 -6.37
C ALA A 429 -4.01 3.75 -6.43
N THR A 430 -5.31 3.45 -6.41
CA THR A 430 -6.38 4.41 -6.73
C THR A 430 -7.32 4.74 -5.57
N ILE A 431 -7.47 3.84 -4.58
CA ILE A 431 -8.45 3.97 -3.47
C ILE A 431 -8.21 5.17 -2.56
N ARG A 432 -6.97 5.69 -2.49
CA ARG A 432 -6.60 6.83 -1.63
C ARG A 432 -7.51 8.05 -1.85
N SER A 433 -7.77 8.43 -3.10
CA SER A 433 -8.57 9.62 -3.43
C SER A 433 -10.02 9.50 -2.95
N ARG A 434 -10.51 8.26 -2.80
CA ARG A 434 -11.88 7.91 -2.42
C ARG A 434 -12.08 7.72 -0.92
N GLU A 435 -11.07 8.07 -0.12
CA GLU A 435 -11.06 7.85 1.34
C GLU A 435 -11.15 6.36 1.74
N ILE A 436 -10.44 5.51 1.01
CA ILE A 436 -10.29 4.10 1.32
C ILE A 436 -8.81 3.78 1.51
N SER A 437 -8.48 2.90 2.45
CA SER A 437 -7.12 2.42 2.66
C SER A 437 -7.08 0.93 3.01
N ALA A 438 -6.00 0.26 2.61
CA ALA A 438 -5.75 -1.15 2.90
C ALA A 438 -4.47 -1.30 3.72
N CYS A 439 -4.58 -1.96 4.86
CA CYS A 439 -3.46 -2.39 5.67
C CYS A 439 -3.30 -3.89 5.50
N LEU A 440 -2.27 -4.31 4.78
CA LEU A 440 -1.98 -5.72 4.50
C LEU A 440 -1.02 -6.24 5.55
N VAL A 441 -1.42 -7.27 6.28
CA VAL A 441 -0.60 -7.89 7.31
C VAL A 441 -0.22 -9.30 6.86
N LEU A 442 1.07 -9.60 6.85
CA LEU A 442 1.66 -10.80 6.30
C LEU A 442 2.68 -11.40 7.28
N GLN A 443 2.93 -12.69 7.16
CA GLN A 443 4.06 -13.32 7.86
C GLN A 443 5.36 -13.08 7.10
N THR A 444 5.31 -13.18 5.76
CA THR A 444 6.46 -12.99 4.87
C THR A 444 6.02 -12.31 3.57
N ARG A 445 6.94 -11.64 2.90
CA ARG A 445 6.67 -11.08 1.56
C ARG A 445 6.45 -12.16 0.49
N SER A 446 7.07 -13.32 0.66
CA SER A 446 6.91 -14.46 -0.26
C SER A 446 5.46 -14.94 -0.36
N GLN A 447 4.67 -14.83 0.71
CA GLN A 447 3.24 -15.15 0.69
C GLN A 447 2.48 -14.28 -0.32
N LEU A 448 2.78 -12.98 -0.39
CA LEU A 448 2.15 -12.09 -1.36
C LEU A 448 2.55 -12.44 -2.80
N LYS A 449 3.83 -12.78 -3.01
CA LYS A 449 4.34 -13.22 -4.32
C LYS A 449 3.71 -14.54 -4.79
N ALA A 450 3.43 -15.46 -3.89
CA ALA A 450 2.75 -16.72 -4.22
C ALA A 450 1.35 -16.49 -4.81
N ILE A 451 0.59 -15.51 -4.28
CA ILE A 451 -0.79 -15.22 -4.71
C ILE A 451 -0.83 -14.29 -5.93
N TYR A 452 -0.08 -13.18 -5.86
CA TYR A 452 -0.18 -12.10 -6.86
C TYR A 452 0.94 -12.13 -7.90
N LYS A 453 1.91 -13.05 -7.79
CA LYS A 453 3.03 -13.22 -8.72
C LYS A 453 3.74 -11.87 -8.96
N ASP A 454 3.93 -11.46 -10.22
CA ASP A 454 4.60 -10.22 -10.60
C ASP A 454 3.87 -8.95 -10.12
N ASN A 455 2.56 -9.02 -9.86
CA ASN A 455 1.79 -7.91 -9.32
C ASN A 455 2.08 -7.63 -7.84
N ALA A 456 2.70 -8.54 -7.12
CA ALA A 456 3.06 -8.37 -5.70
C ALA A 456 3.96 -7.14 -5.49
N ASP A 457 4.95 -6.93 -6.35
CA ASP A 457 5.87 -5.79 -6.25
C ASP A 457 5.13 -4.45 -6.51
N THR A 458 4.13 -4.45 -7.39
CA THR A 458 3.25 -3.28 -7.60
C THR A 458 2.41 -2.99 -6.37
N ILE A 459 1.87 -4.02 -5.70
CA ILE A 459 1.13 -3.86 -4.45
C ILE A 459 2.02 -3.25 -3.37
N VAL A 460 3.20 -3.85 -3.14
CA VAL A 460 4.18 -3.36 -2.15
C VAL A 460 4.61 -1.92 -2.45
N GLY A 461 4.85 -1.59 -3.72
CA GLY A 461 5.22 -0.24 -4.17
C GLY A 461 4.15 0.83 -3.92
N ASN A 462 2.88 0.43 -3.76
CA ASN A 462 1.77 1.32 -3.41
C ASN A 462 1.46 1.37 -1.90
N MET A 463 2.29 0.74 -1.05
CA MET A 463 2.24 0.86 0.41
C MET A 463 3.23 1.92 0.87
N ASP A 464 2.76 3.15 1.12
CA ASP A 464 3.65 4.26 1.54
C ASP A 464 4.30 4.01 2.90
N SER A 465 3.69 3.20 3.75
CA SER A 465 4.22 2.77 5.05
C SER A 465 4.48 1.27 5.05
N GLN A 466 5.68 0.86 5.41
CA GLN A 466 6.06 -0.55 5.55
C GLN A 466 6.67 -0.76 6.92
N ILE A 467 6.14 -1.74 7.67
CA ILE A 467 6.56 -2.04 9.03
C ILE A 467 7.06 -3.49 9.08
N PHE A 468 8.26 -3.69 9.59
CA PHE A 468 8.81 -5.00 9.88
C PHE A 468 8.84 -5.23 11.39
N LEU A 469 8.15 -6.26 11.85
CA LEU A 469 8.01 -6.60 13.27
C LEU A 469 8.92 -7.76 13.72
N GLY A 470 9.86 -8.17 12.88
CA GLY A 470 10.73 -9.31 13.11
C GLY A 470 10.29 -10.55 12.34
N GLY A 471 11.23 -11.40 12.04
CA GLY A 471 11.05 -12.63 11.27
C GLY A 471 12.38 -13.14 10.75
N SER A 472 12.42 -14.38 10.27
CA SER A 472 13.65 -15.07 9.83
C SER A 472 13.63 -15.48 8.35
N GLU A 473 12.62 -15.08 7.58
CA GLU A 473 12.50 -15.49 6.17
C GLU A 473 13.56 -14.77 5.32
N PRO A 474 14.48 -15.53 4.64
CA PRO A 474 15.68 -14.96 4.03
C PRO A 474 15.38 -13.92 2.93
N THR A 475 14.32 -14.12 2.14
CA THR A 475 13.96 -13.19 1.06
C THR A 475 13.52 -11.84 1.61
N THR A 476 12.66 -11.85 2.63
CA THR A 476 12.21 -10.62 3.33
C THR A 476 13.38 -9.88 3.97
N LEU A 477 14.29 -10.60 4.65
CA LEU A 477 15.45 -10.00 5.28
C LEU A 477 16.40 -9.37 4.23
N LYS A 478 16.61 -10.06 3.11
CA LYS A 478 17.42 -9.56 2.00
C LYS A 478 16.85 -8.27 1.42
N GLU A 479 15.57 -8.30 1.03
CA GLU A 479 14.90 -7.13 0.44
C GLU A 479 14.86 -5.95 1.40
N LEU A 480 14.67 -6.19 2.70
CA LEU A 480 14.67 -5.15 3.73
C LEU A 480 16.05 -4.54 3.91
N SER A 481 17.12 -5.34 4.06
CA SER A 481 18.49 -4.87 4.19
C SER A 481 18.90 -4.01 2.99
N GLU A 482 18.60 -4.47 1.77
CA GLU A 482 18.87 -3.72 0.54
C GLU A 482 18.09 -2.39 0.49
N ALA A 483 16.82 -2.38 0.95
CA ALA A 483 15.97 -1.18 0.98
C ALA A 483 16.40 -0.16 2.05
N LEU A 484 17.00 -0.60 3.15
CA LEU A 484 17.57 0.27 4.18
C LEU A 484 18.80 1.01 3.65
N GLY A 485 19.54 0.40 2.72
CA GLY A 485 20.71 0.98 2.06
C GLY A 485 21.99 0.88 2.88
N LYS A 486 23.02 1.61 2.41
CA LYS A 486 24.36 1.57 3.02
C LYS A 486 24.74 2.92 3.62
N GLU A 487 25.49 2.88 4.71
CA GLU A 487 26.19 4.01 5.29
C GLU A 487 27.68 3.93 5.00
N THR A 488 28.38 5.04 5.10
CA THR A 488 29.83 5.08 4.99
C THR A 488 30.43 5.03 6.38
N ILE A 489 31.21 4.01 6.66
CA ILE A 489 31.96 3.86 7.92
C ILE A 489 33.45 4.07 7.70
N ASP A 490 34.12 4.63 8.70
CA ASP A 490 35.57 4.71 8.74
C ASP A 490 36.12 3.43 9.37
N SER A 491 36.95 2.72 8.61
CA SER A 491 37.67 1.53 9.08
C SER A 491 39.17 1.80 9.08
N TYR A 492 39.86 1.30 10.06
CA TYR A 492 41.32 1.37 10.12
C TYR A 492 41.89 0.00 10.40
N ASN A 493 42.94 -0.34 9.66
CA ASN A 493 43.73 -1.54 9.86
C ASN A 493 45.10 -1.15 10.43
N ASN A 494 45.46 -1.75 11.54
CA ASN A 494 46.80 -1.65 12.10
C ASN A 494 47.67 -2.74 11.47
N SER A 495 48.75 -2.34 10.81
CA SER A 495 49.77 -3.22 10.28
C SER A 495 50.97 -3.21 11.24
N ASP A 496 51.28 -4.35 11.83
CA ASP A 496 52.44 -4.57 12.69
C ASP A 496 53.42 -5.50 11.95
N THR A 497 54.51 -4.94 11.47
CA THR A 497 55.56 -5.74 10.80
C THR A 497 56.67 -6.05 11.82
N ARG A 498 56.77 -7.31 12.19
CA ARG A 498 57.79 -7.84 13.12
C ARG A 498 58.99 -8.32 12.31
N GLY A 499 60.02 -7.51 12.24
CA GLY A 499 61.31 -7.84 11.61
C GLY A 499 62.43 -7.02 12.25
N ASN A 500 63.63 -7.05 11.66
CA ASN A 500 64.79 -6.31 12.18
C ASN A 500 64.60 -4.78 12.20
N SER A 501 63.51 -4.27 11.57
CA SER A 501 63.06 -2.89 11.66
C SER A 501 61.54 -2.92 11.86
N PRO A 502 61.06 -2.94 13.11
CA PRO A 502 59.62 -2.93 13.39
C PRO A 502 58.97 -1.64 12.87
N SER A 503 57.87 -1.77 12.12
CA SER A 503 57.11 -0.66 11.56
C SER A 503 55.65 -0.80 11.93
N TYR A 504 55.09 0.26 12.49
CA TYR A 504 53.65 0.36 12.80
C TYR A 504 53.00 1.30 11.78
N GLY A 505 52.05 0.80 11.04
CA GLY A 505 51.25 1.60 10.08
C GLY A 505 49.76 1.50 10.38
N THR A 506 49.07 2.64 10.43
CA THR A 506 47.61 2.67 10.49
C THR A 506 47.09 3.11 9.11
N ASN A 507 46.32 2.25 8.44
CA ASN A 507 45.71 2.54 7.17
C ASN A 507 44.22 2.85 7.37
N TYR A 508 43.81 4.05 7.03
CA TYR A 508 42.41 4.49 7.08
C TYR A 508 41.74 4.17 5.77
N GLN A 509 40.64 3.42 5.84
CA GLN A 509 39.80 3.11 4.69
C GLN A 509 38.35 3.47 4.99
N LYS A 510 37.64 3.97 3.97
CA LYS A 510 36.19 4.12 4.03
C LYS A 510 35.54 2.93 3.36
N LEU A 511 34.55 2.36 4.02
CA LEU A 511 33.80 1.21 3.55
C LEU A 511 32.30 1.51 3.55
N GLY A 512 31.57 0.87 2.63
CA GLY A 512 30.10 0.87 2.66
C GLY A 512 29.63 -0.28 3.54
N HIS A 513 28.95 0.07 4.64
CA HIS A 513 28.31 -0.89 5.55
C HIS A 513 26.79 -0.83 5.35
N GLU A 514 26.10 -1.96 5.36
CA GLU A 514 24.65 -1.98 5.37
C GLU A 514 24.14 -1.34 6.66
N LEU A 515 23.11 -0.45 6.57
CA LEU A 515 22.56 0.23 7.74
C LEU A 515 22.07 -0.77 8.79
N MET A 516 21.60 -1.94 8.35
CA MET A 516 21.33 -3.12 9.15
C MET A 516 21.47 -4.35 8.24
N SER A 517 22.34 -5.27 8.59
CA SER A 517 22.62 -6.47 7.83
C SER A 517 21.52 -7.52 8.02
N ARG A 518 21.52 -8.58 7.20
CA ARG A 518 20.50 -9.65 7.28
C ARG A 518 20.56 -10.42 8.60
N ASP A 519 21.74 -10.66 9.09
CA ASP A 519 21.98 -11.34 10.37
C ASP A 519 21.50 -10.49 11.55
N GLU A 520 21.74 -9.18 11.54
CA GLU A 520 21.21 -8.25 12.55
C GLU A 520 19.68 -8.17 12.49
N LEU A 521 19.09 -8.16 11.28
CA LEU A 521 17.63 -8.19 11.09
C LEU A 521 17.01 -9.49 11.63
N ALA A 522 17.71 -10.63 11.48
CA ALA A 522 17.23 -11.93 11.94
C ALA A 522 17.18 -12.04 13.47
N VAL A 523 18.03 -11.29 14.18
CA VAL A 523 18.10 -11.25 15.65
C VAL A 523 17.47 -9.97 16.23
N LEU A 524 16.66 -9.26 15.45
CA LEU A 524 16.00 -8.04 15.90
C LEU A 524 15.24 -8.30 17.21
N ASP A 525 15.48 -7.47 18.21
CA ASP A 525 14.81 -7.55 19.51
C ASP A 525 13.28 -7.58 19.37
N GLY A 526 12.63 -8.47 20.12
CA GLY A 526 11.19 -8.69 20.07
C GLY A 526 10.32 -7.46 20.39
N GLY A 527 10.87 -6.46 21.08
CA GLY A 527 10.23 -5.16 21.36
C GLY A 527 10.46 -4.11 20.28
N LYS A 528 11.36 -4.37 19.32
CA LYS A 528 11.73 -3.43 18.26
C LYS A 528 11.00 -3.70 16.94
N CYS A 529 10.92 -2.68 16.12
CA CYS A 529 10.41 -2.75 14.75
C CYS A 529 11.13 -1.77 13.84
N ILE A 530 11.05 -2.01 12.53
CA ILE A 530 11.60 -1.11 11.52
C ILE A 530 10.45 -0.53 10.72
N LEU A 531 10.40 0.80 10.63
CA LEU A 531 9.45 1.53 9.82
C LEU A 531 10.14 2.17 8.63
N GLN A 532 9.60 1.92 7.44
CA GLN A 532 9.92 2.65 6.22
C GLN A 532 8.71 3.46 5.80
N LEU A 533 8.88 4.78 5.64
CA LEU A 533 7.86 5.68 5.11
C LEU A 533 8.39 6.31 3.82
N ARG A 534 7.60 6.28 2.76
CA ARG A 534 8.00 6.79 1.44
C ARG A 534 8.55 8.22 1.53
N GLY A 535 9.80 8.42 1.07
CA GLY A 535 10.46 9.72 1.04
C GLY A 535 10.96 10.22 2.41
N VAL A 536 11.03 9.35 3.41
CA VAL A 536 11.57 9.62 4.74
C VAL A 536 12.65 8.59 5.06
N ARG A 537 13.60 8.93 5.92
CA ARG A 537 14.60 7.99 6.42
C ARG A 537 13.92 6.85 7.21
N PRO A 538 14.44 5.62 7.15
CA PRO A 538 13.90 4.51 7.92
C PRO A 538 14.06 4.74 9.42
N PHE A 539 13.17 4.17 10.23
CA PHE A 539 13.21 4.27 11.70
C PHE A 539 13.39 2.89 12.31
N LEU A 540 14.30 2.80 13.26
CA LEU A 540 14.42 1.67 14.20
C LEU A 540 13.74 2.12 15.50
N SER A 541 12.56 1.59 15.79
CA SER A 541 11.70 2.08 16.87
C SER A 541 11.19 0.94 17.75
N ASP A 542 10.65 1.29 18.91
CA ASP A 542 9.91 0.34 19.73
C ASP A 542 8.53 0.06 19.12
N LYS A 543 8.04 -1.16 19.29
CA LYS A 543 6.65 -1.51 19.00
C LYS A 543 5.70 -0.73 19.91
N TYR A 544 4.53 -0.39 19.40
CA TYR A 544 3.53 0.33 20.21
C TYR A 544 2.96 -0.58 21.31
N ASP A 545 3.01 -0.13 22.54
CA ASP A 545 2.38 -0.84 23.66
C ASP A 545 0.90 -0.52 23.73
N LEU A 546 0.07 -1.54 23.47
CA LEU A 546 -1.40 -1.45 23.50
C LEU A 546 -1.93 -0.89 24.83
N THR A 547 -1.27 -1.18 25.95
CA THR A 547 -1.70 -0.73 27.29
C THR A 547 -1.64 0.78 27.47
N GLN A 548 -0.85 1.47 26.64
CA GLN A 548 -0.73 2.93 26.63
C GLN A 548 -1.82 3.62 25.81
N HIS A 549 -2.66 2.84 25.11
CA HIS A 549 -3.72 3.43 24.29
C HIS A 549 -4.86 3.97 25.18
N PRO A 550 -5.37 5.21 24.95
CA PRO A 550 -6.45 5.79 25.77
C PRO A 550 -7.71 4.94 25.86
N ASN A 551 -8.03 4.21 24.78
CA ASN A 551 -9.20 3.35 24.67
C ASN A 551 -8.95 1.91 25.14
N TYR A 552 -7.73 1.57 25.60
CA TYR A 552 -7.39 0.23 26.11
C TYR A 552 -8.32 -0.21 27.26
N LYS A 553 -8.70 0.72 28.12
CA LYS A 553 -9.62 0.49 29.25
C LYS A 553 -11.00 -0.06 28.86
N TYR A 554 -11.36 -0.01 27.58
CA TYR A 554 -12.63 -0.52 27.06
C TYR A 554 -12.48 -1.89 26.35
N THR A 555 -11.31 -2.48 26.37
CA THR A 555 -11.02 -3.79 25.80
C THR A 555 -11.15 -4.90 26.84
N SER A 556 -11.38 -6.13 26.42
CA SER A 556 -11.35 -7.29 27.32
C SER A 556 -9.96 -7.61 27.86
N ASP A 557 -8.90 -7.20 27.16
CA ASP A 557 -7.52 -7.29 27.66
C ASP A 557 -7.31 -6.47 28.96
N TYR A 558 -8.08 -5.41 29.15
CA TYR A 558 -8.05 -4.60 30.37
C TYR A 558 -9.00 -5.16 31.44
N ASP A 559 -10.27 -5.45 31.09
CA ASP A 559 -11.27 -6.02 31.98
C ASP A 559 -12.07 -7.08 31.19
N PRO A 560 -12.06 -8.35 31.59
CA PRO A 560 -12.83 -9.42 30.94
C PRO A 560 -14.32 -9.11 30.76
N LYS A 561 -14.89 -8.23 31.57
CA LYS A 561 -16.30 -7.78 31.44
C LYS A 561 -16.57 -6.98 30.15
N ASN A 562 -15.52 -6.45 29.53
CA ASN A 562 -15.61 -5.76 28.23
C ASN A 562 -15.56 -6.72 27.05
N ALA A 563 -15.51 -8.04 27.27
CA ALA A 563 -15.60 -9.03 26.20
C ALA A 563 -16.98 -8.98 25.56
N LEU A 564 -17.02 -8.75 24.24
CA LEU A 564 -18.26 -8.76 23.49
C LEU A 564 -18.73 -10.20 23.28
N ASP A 565 -19.93 -10.52 23.75
CA ASP A 565 -20.60 -11.77 23.42
C ASP A 565 -21.30 -11.61 22.05
N ILE A 566 -20.66 -12.11 21.00
CA ILE A 566 -21.15 -11.96 19.62
C ILE A 566 -22.52 -12.63 19.45
N GLU A 567 -22.77 -13.77 20.07
CA GLU A 567 -24.05 -14.49 19.97
C GLU A 567 -25.18 -13.69 20.60
N LYS A 568 -24.99 -13.18 21.81
CA LYS A 568 -25.96 -12.27 22.45
C LYS A 568 -26.14 -10.98 21.67
N PHE A 569 -25.06 -10.48 21.04
CA PHE A 569 -25.13 -9.27 20.21
C PHE A 569 -26.00 -9.49 18.98
N LEU A 570 -25.84 -10.61 18.26
CA LEU A 570 -26.62 -10.97 17.07
C LEU A 570 -28.09 -11.23 17.41
N ASN A 571 -28.37 -11.81 18.59
CA ASN A 571 -29.74 -12.09 19.06
C ASN A 571 -30.45 -10.88 19.68
N ARG A 572 -29.77 -9.72 19.80
CA ARG A 572 -30.43 -8.46 20.21
C ARG A 572 -31.32 -7.97 19.08
N LYS A 573 -32.59 -7.68 19.38
CA LYS A 573 -33.46 -6.93 18.44
C LYS A 573 -32.78 -5.61 18.13
N GLU A 574 -32.33 -5.43 16.90
CA GLU A 574 -31.75 -4.14 16.46
C GLU A 574 -32.79 -3.04 16.66
N LYS A 575 -32.35 -1.91 17.23
CA LYS A 575 -33.18 -0.70 17.19
C LYS A 575 -33.17 -0.21 15.76
N ILE A 576 -34.35 -0.23 15.14
CA ILE A 576 -34.59 0.25 13.78
C ILE A 576 -34.16 1.71 13.71
N HIS A 577 -33.17 2.01 12.84
CA HIS A 577 -32.79 3.39 12.55
C HIS A 577 -33.70 3.96 11.48
N PRO A 578 -34.07 5.28 11.50
CA PRO A 578 -34.95 5.89 10.48
C PRO A 578 -34.48 5.71 9.02
N ASP A 579 -33.16 5.52 8.82
CA ASP A 579 -32.55 5.34 7.51
C ASP A 579 -32.42 3.87 7.08
N ASP A 580 -32.87 2.92 7.92
CA ASP A 580 -32.83 1.51 7.57
C ASP A 580 -33.96 1.20 6.56
N THR A 581 -33.59 0.65 5.42
CA THR A 581 -34.55 0.11 4.46
C THR A 581 -34.91 -1.31 4.83
N PHE A 582 -36.21 -1.60 4.95
CA PHE A 582 -36.74 -2.94 5.27
C PHE A 582 -37.44 -3.53 4.07
N ILE A 583 -37.20 -4.82 3.84
CA ILE A 583 -38.10 -5.65 3.03
C ILE A 583 -39.01 -6.36 4.04
N MET A 584 -40.29 -6.08 4.02
CA MET A 584 -41.28 -6.85 4.80
C MET A 584 -41.48 -8.18 4.11
N VAL A 585 -41.06 -9.25 4.77
CA VAL A 585 -41.32 -10.62 4.37
C VAL A 585 -42.53 -11.11 5.17
N ASP A 586 -43.53 -11.66 4.52
CA ASP A 586 -44.69 -12.20 5.19
C ASP A 586 -44.24 -13.36 6.09
N ALA A 587 -44.69 -13.35 7.35
CA ALA A 587 -44.30 -14.37 8.34
C ALA A 587 -44.65 -15.79 7.89
N ASP A 588 -45.66 -15.94 7.05
CA ASP A 588 -46.11 -17.21 6.48
C ASP A 588 -45.22 -17.74 5.34
N SER A 589 -44.26 -16.92 4.85
CA SER A 589 -43.30 -17.28 3.79
C SER A 589 -41.96 -17.77 4.35
N LEU A 590 -41.74 -17.72 5.66
CA LEU A 590 -40.53 -18.20 6.29
C LEU A 590 -40.61 -19.73 6.49
N PRO A 591 -39.56 -20.52 6.17
CA PRO A 591 -39.54 -21.94 6.47
C PRO A 591 -39.67 -22.15 7.98
N PRO A 592 -40.35 -23.22 8.43
CA PRO A 592 -40.49 -23.51 9.85
C PRO A 592 -39.12 -23.69 10.49
N ALA A 593 -38.95 -23.11 11.68
CA ALA A 593 -37.72 -23.08 12.46
C ALA A 593 -37.19 -24.47 12.87
#